data_a25b258209cd7c47d632225df6268925
#
_entry.id   a25b258209cd7c47d632225df6268925
#
_cell.length_a   1.000
_cell.length_b   1.000
_cell.length_c   1.000
_cell.angle_alpha   90.00
_cell.angle_beta   90.00
_cell.angle_gamma   90.00
#
_symmetry.space_group_name_H-M   'P 1'
#
loop_
_entity.id
_entity.type
_entity.pdbx_description
1 polymer ?
#
loop_
_entity_poly.entity_id
_entity_poly.type
_entity_poly.pdbx_seq_one_letter_code
_entity_poly.pdbx_strand_id
1 'polypeptide(L)'
;LMLKEKENKIMGITMVLSLLSGVALFLYGMALMGDSLKKVAGNKLELILYKLTNSPIKGLLLGTVVTAIIQSSSATTVMVVGFVNSGMMKLKQAIGIIMGANIGTSITGWILCLSYIDGSNGIAQLLSTATISAIVAIIGIIFRTFVKKKPYSDIGDIMLGFAILMFGMQTMSGAVSPLKENPHFVSLLTMFKNPFMGILVGIAFTAVLQSASASVGILQALSITGSITFAAALPITMGIGVGAACPVLLSSIGTNKNGKRTALIYLLNDLFGMIFWSIVFYSVNAAVHFTFMDMVMSPVSIALLNSVFRIATILILAPFISKIEKLGFFLIKDTDEDNEEQADFDLLEERFLDYPPLAISQSQMAVNGMAKNARKNLMRAFELLTDFSDSKFNKI
;
A
#
# COMPACT_ATOMS: atom_id res chain seq x y z
N LEU A 1 23.79 -42.93 -8.52
CA LEU A 1 22.51 -42.47 -7.95
C LEU A 1 22.71 -41.51 -6.79
N MET A 2 23.43 -41.91 -5.72
CA MET A 2 23.67 -41.05 -4.52
C MET A 2 24.37 -39.70 -4.82
N LEU A 3 25.34 -39.63 -5.77
CA LEU A 3 25.98 -38.38 -6.16
C LEU A 3 25.00 -37.44 -6.87
N LYS A 4 24.18 -37.96 -7.77
CA LYS A 4 23.17 -37.21 -8.49
C LYS A 4 22.05 -36.67 -7.58
N GLU A 5 21.71 -37.43 -6.55
CA GLU A 5 20.71 -37.02 -5.54
C GLU A 5 21.27 -35.92 -4.62
N LYS A 6 22.58 -36.03 -4.28
CA LYS A 6 23.30 -35.00 -3.49
C LYS A 6 23.48 -33.70 -4.29
N GLU A 7 23.79 -33.78 -5.59
CA GLU A 7 23.87 -32.65 -6.51
C GLU A 7 22.53 -31.95 -6.67
N ASN A 8 21.44 -32.71 -6.85
CA ASN A 8 20.08 -32.16 -6.94
C ASN A 8 19.65 -31.45 -5.64
N LYS A 9 20.02 -32.01 -4.48
CA LYS A 9 19.71 -31.41 -3.19
C LYS A 9 20.50 -30.11 -2.94
N ILE A 10 21.78 -30.07 -3.30
CA ILE A 10 22.62 -28.88 -3.22
C ILE A 10 22.10 -27.79 -4.18
N MET A 11 21.76 -28.16 -5.42
CA MET A 11 21.19 -27.25 -6.41
C MET A 11 19.87 -26.65 -5.92
N GLY A 12 19.00 -27.45 -5.29
CA GLY A 12 17.76 -26.96 -4.69
C GLY A 12 17.99 -25.92 -3.57
N ILE A 13 18.96 -26.17 -2.69
CA ILE A 13 19.30 -25.25 -1.59
C ILE A 13 19.84 -23.92 -2.14
N THR A 14 20.78 -23.99 -3.10
CA THR A 14 21.36 -22.80 -3.75
C THR A 14 20.30 -21.95 -4.42
N MET A 15 19.33 -22.58 -5.10
CA MET A 15 18.23 -21.91 -5.77
C MET A 15 17.31 -21.19 -4.76
N VAL A 16 16.96 -21.86 -3.66
CA VAL A 16 16.15 -21.24 -2.58
C VAL A 16 16.91 -20.06 -1.96
N LEU A 17 18.21 -20.20 -1.68
CA LEU A 17 19.02 -19.10 -1.15
C LEU A 17 19.11 -17.94 -2.15
N SER A 18 19.28 -18.21 -3.45
CA SER A 18 19.28 -17.18 -4.49
C SER A 18 17.93 -16.46 -4.58
N LEU A 19 16.82 -17.20 -4.50
CA LEU A 19 15.49 -16.59 -4.48
C LEU A 19 15.30 -15.69 -3.25
N LEU A 20 15.64 -16.17 -2.07
CA LEU A 20 15.54 -15.40 -0.82
C LEU A 20 16.46 -14.16 -0.83
N SER A 21 17.68 -14.28 -1.36
CA SER A 21 18.58 -13.13 -1.50
C SER A 21 18.03 -12.10 -2.50
N GLY A 22 17.45 -12.56 -3.61
CA GLY A 22 16.77 -11.70 -4.57
C GLY A 22 15.59 -10.95 -3.94
N VAL A 23 14.76 -11.66 -3.16
CA VAL A 23 13.66 -11.04 -2.38
C VAL A 23 14.21 -10.02 -1.38
N ALA A 24 15.27 -10.33 -0.64
CA ALA A 24 15.87 -9.41 0.32
C ALA A 24 16.40 -8.13 -0.35
N LEU A 25 17.14 -8.26 -1.46
CA LEU A 25 17.62 -7.11 -2.26
C LEU A 25 16.46 -6.29 -2.81
N PHE A 26 15.45 -6.94 -3.34
CA PHE A 26 14.25 -6.30 -3.88
C PHE A 26 13.52 -5.48 -2.80
N LEU A 27 13.26 -6.08 -1.64
CA LEU A 27 12.59 -5.40 -0.52
C LEU A 27 13.43 -4.25 0.02
N TYR A 28 14.75 -4.44 0.16
CA TYR A 28 15.65 -3.38 0.61
C TYR A 28 15.73 -2.23 -0.39
N GLY A 29 15.87 -2.53 -1.69
CA GLY A 29 15.88 -1.51 -2.75
C GLY A 29 14.58 -0.71 -2.78
N MET A 30 13.44 -1.38 -2.65
CA MET A 30 12.13 -0.74 -2.58
C MET A 30 11.99 0.16 -1.34
N ALA A 31 12.45 -0.30 -0.18
CA ALA A 31 12.42 0.49 1.05
C ALA A 31 13.33 1.72 0.94
N LEU A 32 14.58 1.54 0.50
CA LEU A 32 15.54 2.64 0.32
C LEU A 32 15.02 3.70 -0.66
N MET A 33 14.48 3.27 -1.81
CA MET A 33 13.89 4.17 -2.79
C MET A 33 12.68 4.90 -2.22
N GLY A 34 11.76 4.20 -1.58
CA GLY A 34 10.53 4.77 -1.00
C GLY A 34 10.82 5.77 0.12
N ASP A 35 11.73 5.45 1.05
CA ASP A 35 12.09 6.34 2.15
C ASP A 35 12.84 7.58 1.67
N SER A 36 13.66 7.45 0.63
CA SER A 36 14.37 8.59 0.04
C SER A 36 13.45 9.46 -0.80
N LEU A 37 12.46 8.87 -1.50
CA LEU A 37 11.38 9.62 -2.16
C LEU A 37 10.57 10.45 -1.15
N LYS A 38 10.25 9.87 0.03
CA LYS A 38 9.59 10.62 1.13
C LYS A 38 10.46 11.80 1.59
N LYS A 39 11.78 11.60 1.78
CA LYS A 39 12.70 12.67 2.20
C LYS A 39 12.78 13.79 1.17
N VAL A 40 12.89 13.48 -0.12
CA VAL A 40 12.93 14.48 -1.21
C VAL A 40 11.61 15.21 -1.34
N ALA A 41 10.50 14.51 -1.26
CA ALA A 41 9.15 15.10 -1.28
C ALA A 41 8.90 15.96 -0.04
N GLY A 42 9.54 15.62 1.08
CA GLY A 42 9.48 16.34 2.35
C GLY A 42 8.07 16.36 2.94
N ASN A 43 7.92 17.14 4.01
CA ASN A 43 6.64 17.31 4.70
C ASN A 43 5.55 18.00 3.85
N LYS A 44 5.89 18.34 2.59
CA LYS A 44 4.94 18.96 1.66
C LYS A 44 3.83 18.00 1.23
N LEU A 45 4.13 16.70 1.10
CA LEU A 45 3.11 15.72 0.70
C LEU A 45 2.03 15.54 1.77
N GLU A 46 2.44 15.44 3.04
CA GLU A 46 1.50 15.36 4.16
C GLU A 46 0.64 16.62 4.25
N LEU A 47 1.28 17.79 4.13
CA LEU A 47 0.60 19.06 4.15
C LEU A 47 -0.37 19.23 2.98
N ILE A 48 0.00 18.74 1.78
CA ILE A 48 -0.85 18.72 0.59
C ILE A 48 -2.06 17.81 0.82
N LEU A 49 -1.85 16.60 1.33
CA LEU A 49 -2.93 15.68 1.69
C LEU A 49 -3.89 16.33 2.70
N TYR A 50 -3.36 16.96 3.72
CA TYR A 50 -4.18 17.63 4.74
C TYR A 50 -4.97 18.83 4.18
N LYS A 51 -4.30 19.74 3.45
CA LYS A 51 -4.91 21.02 3.02
C LYS A 51 -5.80 20.89 1.79
N LEU A 52 -5.49 19.99 0.84
CA LEU A 52 -6.17 19.96 -0.45
C LEU A 52 -7.29 18.92 -0.54
N THR A 53 -7.49 18.08 0.47
CA THR A 53 -8.54 17.05 0.48
C THR A 53 -9.89 17.57 0.99
N ASN A 54 -10.38 18.65 0.44
CA ASN A 54 -11.69 19.20 0.80
C ASN A 54 -12.88 18.48 0.11
N SER A 55 -12.63 17.54 -0.80
CA SER A 55 -13.64 16.67 -1.40
C SER A 55 -13.11 15.26 -1.64
N PRO A 56 -13.97 14.22 -1.64
CA PRO A 56 -13.56 12.83 -1.86
C PRO A 56 -12.85 12.62 -3.20
N ILE A 57 -13.27 13.29 -4.28
CA ILE A 57 -12.66 13.18 -5.61
C ILE A 57 -11.24 13.74 -5.61
N LYS A 58 -11.02 14.90 -4.96
CA LYS A 58 -9.67 15.45 -4.79
C LYS A 58 -8.82 14.52 -3.93
N GLY A 59 -9.42 13.92 -2.89
CA GLY A 59 -8.77 12.89 -2.08
C GLY A 59 -8.30 11.70 -2.90
N LEU A 60 -9.15 11.20 -3.81
CA LEU A 60 -8.81 10.09 -4.72
C LEU A 60 -7.62 10.43 -5.61
N LEU A 61 -7.64 11.58 -6.28
CA LEU A 61 -6.52 12.01 -7.13
C LEU A 61 -5.23 12.21 -6.33
N LEU A 62 -5.32 12.89 -5.18
CA LEU A 62 -4.17 13.12 -4.31
C LEU A 62 -3.63 11.82 -3.72
N GLY A 63 -4.49 10.92 -3.25
CA GLY A 63 -4.09 9.61 -2.77
C GLY A 63 -3.37 8.79 -3.83
N THR A 64 -3.83 8.84 -5.08
CA THR A 64 -3.17 8.18 -6.22
C THR A 64 -1.77 8.75 -6.44
N VAL A 65 -1.64 10.07 -6.54
CA VAL A 65 -0.36 10.74 -6.80
C VAL A 65 0.62 10.54 -5.65
N VAL A 66 0.16 10.75 -4.40
CA VAL A 66 1.02 10.60 -3.21
C VAL A 66 1.52 9.16 -3.09
N THR A 67 0.64 8.18 -3.26
CA THR A 67 1.04 6.76 -3.19
C THR A 67 1.98 6.38 -4.33
N ALA A 68 1.76 6.90 -5.54
CA ALA A 68 2.66 6.69 -6.67
C ALA A 68 4.06 7.28 -6.40
N ILE A 69 4.14 8.42 -5.72
CA ILE A 69 5.42 9.04 -5.33
C ILE A 69 6.06 8.28 -4.17
N ILE A 70 5.33 8.04 -3.07
CA ILE A 70 5.84 7.36 -1.87
C ILE A 70 6.11 5.87 -2.12
N GLN A 71 5.51 5.27 -3.14
CA GLN A 71 5.57 3.83 -3.47
C GLN A 71 5.05 2.93 -2.34
N SER A 72 4.17 3.46 -1.46
CA SER A 72 3.62 2.72 -0.33
C SER A 72 2.19 3.18 0.00
N SER A 73 1.20 2.37 -0.37
CA SER A 73 -0.20 2.61 0.00
C SER A 73 -0.43 2.46 1.50
N SER A 74 0.26 1.51 2.13
CA SER A 74 0.16 1.32 3.58
C SER A 74 0.65 2.56 4.33
N ALA A 75 1.81 3.13 3.94
CA ALA A 75 2.31 4.36 4.55
C ALA A 75 1.35 5.54 4.35
N THR A 76 0.83 5.73 3.12
CA THR A 76 -0.16 6.77 2.83
C THR A 76 -1.42 6.59 3.70
N THR A 77 -1.92 5.35 3.81
CA THR A 77 -3.15 5.08 4.58
C THR A 77 -2.92 5.20 6.09
N VAL A 78 -1.78 4.76 6.62
CA VAL A 78 -1.42 4.92 8.04
C VAL A 78 -1.35 6.41 8.41
N MET A 79 -0.79 7.24 7.54
CA MET A 79 -0.81 8.70 7.71
C MET A 79 -2.24 9.24 7.75
N VAL A 80 -3.11 8.79 6.86
CA VAL A 80 -4.53 9.18 6.83
C VAL A 80 -5.26 8.72 8.08
N VAL A 81 -4.99 7.49 8.58
CA VAL A 81 -5.50 7.02 9.89
C VAL A 81 -5.14 8.01 11.00
N GLY A 82 -3.91 8.51 11.00
CA GLY A 82 -3.47 9.53 11.95
C GLY A 82 -4.18 10.86 11.81
N PHE A 83 -4.35 11.36 10.59
CA PHE A 83 -5.09 12.61 10.37
C PHE A 83 -6.56 12.51 10.82
N VAL A 84 -7.19 11.36 10.63
CA VAL A 84 -8.56 11.15 11.08
C VAL A 84 -8.61 10.94 12.60
N ASN A 85 -7.64 10.22 13.17
CA ASN A 85 -7.52 10.00 14.61
C ASN A 85 -7.34 11.33 15.38
N SER A 86 -6.52 12.24 14.85
CA SER A 86 -6.27 13.56 15.44
C SER A 86 -7.34 14.62 15.10
N GLY A 87 -8.43 14.22 14.43
CA GLY A 87 -9.48 15.18 14.04
C GLY A 87 -9.10 16.16 12.92
N MET A 88 -7.89 16.06 12.37
CA MET A 88 -7.41 16.93 11.28
C MET A 88 -8.14 16.65 9.97
N MET A 89 -8.68 15.44 9.79
CA MET A 89 -9.36 15.01 8.57
C MET A 89 -10.67 14.30 8.89
N LYS A 90 -11.71 14.59 8.11
CA LYS A 90 -12.99 13.86 8.22
C LYS A 90 -12.88 12.48 7.56
N LEU A 91 -13.59 11.49 8.11
CA LEU A 91 -13.62 10.12 7.58
C LEU A 91 -13.96 10.07 6.09
N LYS A 92 -14.93 10.88 5.63
CA LYS A 92 -15.34 10.96 4.22
C LYS A 92 -14.20 11.39 3.28
N GLN A 93 -13.32 12.28 3.72
CA GLN A 93 -12.15 12.72 2.96
C GLN A 93 -11.10 11.58 2.89
N ALA A 94 -10.90 10.91 4.03
CA ALA A 94 -10.00 9.76 4.15
C ALA A 94 -10.37 8.63 3.17
N ILE A 95 -11.66 8.33 3.01
CA ILE A 95 -12.15 7.31 2.06
C ILE A 95 -11.66 7.60 0.64
N GLY A 96 -11.73 8.85 0.18
CA GLY A 96 -11.23 9.24 -1.13
C GLY A 96 -9.73 8.97 -1.27
N ILE A 97 -8.92 9.34 -0.27
CA ILE A 97 -7.47 9.12 -0.29
C ILE A 97 -7.15 7.63 -0.30
N ILE A 98 -7.84 6.83 0.50
CA ILE A 98 -7.68 5.36 0.55
C ILE A 98 -7.94 4.74 -0.82
N MET A 99 -9.03 5.13 -1.47
CA MET A 99 -9.36 4.68 -2.83
C MET A 99 -8.27 5.07 -3.82
N GLY A 100 -7.77 6.31 -3.72
CA GLY A 100 -6.66 6.78 -4.56
C GLY A 100 -5.36 6.02 -4.29
N ALA A 101 -5.04 5.75 -3.03
CA ALA A 101 -3.85 5.00 -2.65
C ALA A 101 -3.86 3.58 -3.25
N ASN A 102 -5.03 2.95 -3.34
CA ASN A 102 -5.20 1.66 -3.99
C ASN A 102 -4.85 1.72 -5.50
N ILE A 103 -5.30 2.75 -6.21
CA ILE A 103 -4.91 2.96 -7.62
C ILE A 103 -3.42 3.25 -7.72
N GLY A 104 -2.87 4.13 -6.86
CA GLY A 104 -1.46 4.50 -6.86
C GLY A 104 -0.51 3.31 -6.69
N THR A 105 -0.91 2.29 -5.94
CA THR A 105 -0.15 1.05 -5.76
C THR A 105 0.08 0.31 -7.09
N SER A 106 -0.85 0.39 -8.04
CA SER A 106 -0.71 -0.30 -9.33
C SER A 106 0.44 0.25 -10.16
N ILE A 107 0.84 1.51 -9.96
CA ILE A 107 1.95 2.15 -10.68
C ILE A 107 3.27 1.43 -10.38
N THR A 108 3.46 0.92 -9.16
CA THR A 108 4.66 0.15 -8.82
C THR A 108 4.83 -1.06 -9.72
N GLY A 109 3.75 -1.80 -10.02
CA GLY A 109 3.80 -2.94 -10.94
C GLY A 109 4.36 -2.58 -12.32
N TRP A 110 4.04 -1.38 -12.82
CA TRP A 110 4.58 -0.88 -14.09
C TRP A 110 6.05 -0.49 -13.99
N ILE A 111 6.48 0.10 -12.88
CA ILE A 111 7.90 0.38 -12.63
C ILE A 111 8.69 -0.93 -12.61
N LEU A 112 8.16 -1.97 -11.98
CA LEU A 112 8.79 -3.29 -11.93
C LEU A 112 8.90 -3.95 -13.31
N CYS A 113 8.00 -3.65 -14.25
CA CYS A 113 8.10 -4.12 -15.64
C CYS A 113 9.38 -3.67 -16.34
N LEU A 114 9.99 -2.56 -15.88
CA LEU A 114 11.29 -2.12 -16.40
C LEU A 114 12.40 -3.17 -16.17
N SER A 115 12.24 -4.07 -15.17
CA SER A 115 13.18 -5.16 -14.90
C SER A 115 13.25 -6.21 -16.02
N TYR A 116 12.30 -6.19 -16.94
CA TYR A 116 12.12 -7.21 -17.97
C TYR A 116 12.33 -6.68 -19.39
N ILE A 117 12.99 -5.52 -19.52
CA ILE A 117 13.38 -4.97 -20.82
C ILE A 117 14.68 -5.65 -21.24
N ASP A 118 14.55 -6.62 -22.14
CA ASP A 118 15.69 -7.31 -22.75
C ASP A 118 16.15 -6.57 -24.00
N GLY A 119 17.40 -6.13 -24.00
CA GLY A 119 18.07 -5.59 -25.18
C GLY A 119 18.75 -6.70 -25.97
N SER A 120 18.09 -7.25 -26.98
CA SER A 120 18.64 -8.39 -27.74
C SER A 120 19.71 -8.04 -28.77
N ASN A 121 19.84 -6.79 -29.25
CA ASN A 121 20.80 -6.43 -30.30
C ASN A 121 21.34 -5.00 -30.18
N GLY A 122 22.67 -4.85 -30.27
CA GLY A 122 23.36 -3.58 -30.49
C GLY A 122 22.98 -2.44 -29.55
N ILE A 123 22.39 -1.36 -30.04
CA ILE A 123 21.95 -0.21 -29.25
C ILE A 123 20.87 -0.61 -28.22
N ALA A 124 20.03 -1.59 -28.50
CA ALA A 124 19.03 -2.08 -27.58
C ALA A 124 19.65 -2.71 -26.31
N GLN A 125 20.87 -3.25 -26.39
CA GLN A 125 21.60 -3.75 -25.23
C GLN A 125 21.97 -2.63 -24.24
N LEU A 126 22.21 -1.42 -24.73
CA LEU A 126 22.44 -0.24 -23.88
C LEU A 126 21.16 0.19 -23.14
N LEU A 127 20.00 -0.17 -23.67
CA LEU A 127 18.68 0.07 -23.04
C LEU A 127 18.21 -1.12 -22.19
N SER A 128 19.04 -2.18 -22.06
CA SER A 128 18.69 -3.30 -21.18
C SER A 128 18.63 -2.84 -19.71
N THR A 129 17.77 -3.50 -18.96
CA THR A 129 17.60 -3.21 -17.52
C THR A 129 18.91 -3.33 -16.75
N ALA A 130 19.75 -4.31 -17.08
CA ALA A 130 21.07 -4.48 -16.45
C ALA A 130 21.96 -3.27 -16.66
N THR A 131 22.05 -2.74 -17.89
CA THR A 131 22.86 -1.56 -18.23
C THR A 131 22.30 -0.30 -17.58
N ILE A 132 20.99 -0.07 -17.69
CA ILE A 132 20.34 1.10 -17.06
C ILE A 132 20.56 1.08 -15.56
N SER A 133 20.33 -0.07 -14.90
CA SER A 133 20.51 -0.20 -13.46
C SER A 133 21.96 0.03 -13.03
N ALA A 134 22.93 -0.44 -13.81
CA ALA A 134 24.35 -0.21 -13.53
C ALA A 134 24.70 1.28 -13.66
N ILE A 135 24.25 1.96 -14.72
CA ILE A 135 24.47 3.41 -14.90
C ILE A 135 23.82 4.19 -13.75
N VAL A 136 22.57 3.88 -13.44
CA VAL A 136 21.84 4.52 -12.34
C VAL A 136 22.54 4.30 -11.01
N ALA A 137 23.07 3.08 -10.74
CA ALA A 137 23.84 2.79 -9.54
C ALA A 137 25.12 3.63 -9.43
N ILE A 138 25.88 3.75 -10.53
CA ILE A 138 27.11 4.55 -10.60
C ILE A 138 26.81 6.03 -10.32
N ILE A 139 25.80 6.59 -10.99
CA ILE A 139 25.40 7.99 -10.74
C ILE A 139 24.89 8.15 -9.32
N GLY A 140 24.10 7.20 -8.84
CA GLY A 140 23.56 7.19 -7.47
C GLY A 140 24.64 7.23 -6.40
N ILE A 141 25.68 6.37 -6.52
CA ILE A 141 26.78 6.36 -5.56
C ILE A 141 27.60 7.64 -5.61
N ILE A 142 27.79 8.22 -6.78
CA ILE A 142 28.47 9.52 -6.93
C ILE A 142 27.67 10.61 -6.18
N PHE A 143 26.36 10.69 -6.40
CA PHE A 143 25.53 11.68 -5.71
C PHE A 143 25.51 11.45 -4.20
N ARG A 144 25.39 10.20 -3.76
CA ARG A 144 25.37 9.83 -2.35
C ARG A 144 26.68 10.15 -1.64
N THR A 145 27.84 9.91 -2.28
CA THR A 145 29.15 9.99 -1.66
C THR A 145 29.75 11.39 -1.76
N PHE A 146 29.67 12.02 -2.92
CA PHE A 146 30.39 13.25 -3.22
C PHE A 146 29.52 14.51 -3.10
N VAL A 147 28.18 14.38 -3.22
CA VAL A 147 27.28 15.54 -3.11
C VAL A 147 26.68 15.58 -1.71
N LYS A 148 27.34 16.31 -0.79
CA LYS A 148 26.88 16.42 0.62
C LYS A 148 25.60 17.25 0.79
N LYS A 149 25.15 17.97 -0.24
CA LYS A 149 24.01 18.88 -0.15
C LYS A 149 22.69 18.10 -0.31
N LYS A 150 21.80 18.16 0.68
CA LYS A 150 20.41 17.74 0.51
C LYS A 150 19.70 18.72 -0.46
N PRO A 151 18.83 18.27 -1.38
CA PRO A 151 18.27 16.92 -1.56
C PRO A 151 19.06 15.99 -2.49
N TYR A 152 20.21 16.39 -3.04
CA TYR A 152 20.95 15.61 -4.05
C TYR A 152 21.44 14.25 -3.49
N SER A 153 21.87 14.22 -2.22
CA SER A 153 22.22 12.95 -1.57
C SER A 153 21.03 11.99 -1.50
N ASP A 154 19.84 12.50 -1.22
CA ASP A 154 18.63 11.67 -1.16
C ASP A 154 18.21 11.19 -2.58
N ILE A 155 18.45 11.99 -3.62
CA ILE A 155 18.30 11.56 -5.04
C ILE A 155 19.27 10.41 -5.33
N GLY A 156 20.51 10.48 -4.82
CA GLY A 156 21.46 9.37 -4.92
C GLY A 156 20.93 8.08 -4.28
N ASP A 157 20.31 8.18 -3.12
CA ASP A 157 19.66 7.04 -2.45
C ASP A 157 18.47 6.49 -3.23
N ILE A 158 17.66 7.34 -3.89
CA ILE A 158 16.59 6.90 -4.80
C ILE A 158 17.16 6.08 -5.94
N MET A 159 18.22 6.57 -6.56
CA MET A 159 18.87 5.90 -7.70
C MET A 159 19.49 4.57 -7.27
N LEU A 160 20.16 4.52 -6.12
CA LEU A 160 20.71 3.28 -5.56
C LEU A 160 19.60 2.29 -5.20
N GLY A 161 18.52 2.76 -4.55
CA GLY A 161 17.35 1.94 -4.22
C GLY A 161 16.71 1.33 -5.47
N PHE A 162 16.55 2.11 -6.54
CA PHE A 162 16.07 1.62 -7.83
C PHE A 162 16.98 0.53 -8.42
N ALA A 163 18.30 0.77 -8.44
CA ALA A 163 19.26 -0.20 -8.98
C ALA A 163 19.25 -1.50 -8.17
N ILE A 164 19.28 -1.43 -6.83
CA ILE A 164 19.24 -2.59 -5.94
C ILE A 164 17.93 -3.38 -6.16
N LEU A 165 16.80 -2.68 -6.28
CA LEU A 165 15.51 -3.28 -6.57
C LEU A 165 15.54 -4.06 -7.88
N MET A 166 16.09 -3.48 -8.95
CA MET A 166 16.20 -4.12 -10.26
C MET A 166 17.12 -5.35 -10.23
N PHE A 167 18.26 -5.27 -9.52
CA PHE A 167 19.12 -6.44 -9.29
C PHE A 167 18.42 -7.53 -8.49
N GLY A 168 17.64 -7.16 -7.47
CA GLY A 168 16.82 -8.11 -6.72
C GLY A 168 15.81 -8.84 -7.61
N MET A 169 15.11 -8.10 -8.49
CA MET A 169 14.17 -8.68 -9.47
C MET A 169 14.88 -9.65 -10.43
N GLN A 170 16.04 -9.27 -10.98
CA GLN A 170 16.82 -10.14 -11.85
C GLN A 170 17.29 -11.41 -11.14
N THR A 171 17.75 -11.26 -9.88
CA THR A 171 18.18 -12.41 -9.05
C THR A 171 17.02 -13.37 -8.79
N MET A 172 15.85 -12.86 -8.44
CA MET A 172 14.63 -13.67 -8.26
C MET A 172 14.27 -14.40 -9.56
N SER A 173 14.23 -13.68 -10.67
CA SER A 173 13.87 -14.23 -11.98
C SER A 173 14.85 -15.32 -12.43
N GLY A 174 16.15 -15.09 -12.24
CA GLY A 174 17.19 -16.08 -12.51
C GLY A 174 17.07 -17.31 -11.63
N ALA A 175 16.73 -17.15 -10.35
CA ALA A 175 16.53 -18.25 -9.42
C ALA A 175 15.32 -19.13 -9.76
N VAL A 176 14.21 -18.53 -10.23
CA VAL A 176 12.99 -19.29 -10.54
C VAL A 176 12.94 -19.83 -11.96
N SER A 177 13.69 -19.26 -12.90
CA SER A 177 13.69 -19.67 -14.31
C SER A 177 13.91 -21.18 -14.52
N PRO A 178 14.84 -21.87 -13.83
CA PRO A 178 15.03 -23.32 -13.99
C PRO A 178 13.84 -24.15 -13.48
N LEU A 179 12.98 -23.56 -12.60
CA LEU A 179 11.84 -24.27 -12.02
C LEU A 179 10.72 -24.55 -13.01
N LYS A 180 10.71 -23.88 -14.18
CA LYS A 180 9.70 -24.10 -15.23
C LYS A 180 9.66 -25.58 -15.71
N GLU A 181 10.79 -26.28 -15.63
CA GLU A 181 10.91 -27.67 -16.04
C GLU A 181 10.66 -28.65 -14.88
N ASN A 182 10.45 -28.17 -13.66
CA ASN A 182 10.20 -29.03 -12.50
C ASN A 182 8.70 -29.34 -12.36
N PRO A 183 8.27 -30.62 -12.54
CA PRO A 183 6.87 -30.99 -12.50
C PRO A 183 6.20 -30.72 -11.16
N HIS A 184 6.92 -30.85 -10.05
CA HIS A 184 6.38 -30.58 -8.71
C HIS A 184 6.09 -29.09 -8.52
N PHE A 185 6.96 -28.21 -9.03
CA PHE A 185 6.75 -26.76 -8.99
C PHE A 185 5.56 -26.35 -9.85
N VAL A 186 5.48 -26.86 -11.08
CA VAL A 186 4.34 -26.59 -11.98
C VAL A 186 3.03 -27.09 -11.36
N SER A 187 3.05 -28.31 -10.77
CA SER A 187 1.88 -28.85 -10.06
C SER A 187 1.45 -27.95 -8.89
N LEU A 188 2.39 -27.44 -8.09
CA LEU A 188 2.10 -26.50 -7.01
C LEU A 188 1.43 -25.22 -7.54
N LEU A 189 1.94 -24.64 -8.63
CA LEU A 189 1.36 -23.44 -9.23
C LEU A 189 -0.03 -23.69 -9.81
N THR A 190 -0.30 -24.90 -10.32
CA THR A 190 -1.62 -25.26 -10.85
C THR A 190 -2.69 -25.36 -9.73
N MET A 191 -2.31 -25.64 -8.49
CA MET A 191 -3.25 -25.59 -7.36
C MET A 191 -3.86 -24.20 -7.17
N PHE A 192 -3.13 -23.14 -7.54
CA PHE A 192 -3.59 -21.76 -7.44
C PHE A 192 -4.59 -21.35 -8.53
N LYS A 193 -4.83 -22.22 -9.54
CA LYS A 193 -5.97 -22.08 -10.45
C LYS A 193 -7.31 -22.22 -9.72
N ASN A 194 -7.35 -22.90 -8.57
CA ASN A 194 -8.50 -22.88 -7.69
C ASN A 194 -8.65 -21.46 -7.08
N PRO A 195 -9.78 -20.76 -7.34
CA PRO A 195 -9.95 -19.37 -6.91
C PRO A 195 -9.78 -19.18 -5.41
N PHE A 196 -10.29 -20.08 -4.60
CA PHE A 196 -10.19 -20.02 -3.16
C PHE A 196 -8.74 -20.12 -2.67
N MET A 197 -7.99 -21.10 -3.19
CA MET A 197 -6.58 -21.29 -2.85
C MET A 197 -5.71 -20.11 -3.32
N GLY A 198 -5.94 -19.62 -4.53
CA GLY A 198 -5.22 -18.44 -5.06
C GLY A 198 -5.44 -17.20 -4.21
N ILE A 199 -6.69 -16.91 -3.81
CA ILE A 199 -7.03 -15.80 -2.92
C ILE A 199 -6.34 -15.98 -1.55
N LEU A 200 -6.46 -17.16 -0.94
CA LEU A 200 -5.87 -17.43 0.37
C LEU A 200 -4.35 -17.22 0.38
N VAL A 201 -3.68 -17.73 -0.65
CA VAL A 201 -2.21 -17.55 -0.81
C VAL A 201 -1.88 -16.08 -1.02
N GLY A 202 -2.61 -15.35 -1.85
CA GLY A 202 -2.43 -13.91 -2.04
C GLY A 202 -2.57 -13.13 -0.73
N ILE A 203 -3.60 -13.43 0.08
CA ILE A 203 -3.82 -12.81 1.40
C ILE A 203 -2.67 -13.13 2.35
N ALA A 204 -2.38 -14.41 2.57
CA ALA A 204 -1.39 -14.86 3.54
C ALA A 204 0.01 -14.33 3.21
N PHE A 205 0.40 -14.44 1.95
CA PHE A 205 1.70 -13.99 1.47
C PHE A 205 1.88 -12.48 1.63
N THR A 206 0.87 -11.69 1.25
CA THR A 206 0.93 -10.24 1.37
C THR A 206 0.84 -9.76 2.81
N ALA A 207 0.06 -10.45 3.66
CA ALA A 207 0.02 -10.14 5.09
C ALA A 207 1.39 -10.36 5.77
N VAL A 208 2.13 -11.41 5.37
CA VAL A 208 3.49 -11.67 5.87
C VAL A 208 4.48 -10.61 5.36
N LEU A 209 4.46 -10.31 4.06
CA LEU A 209 5.34 -9.31 3.45
C LEU A 209 4.96 -7.87 3.83
N GLN A 210 3.72 -7.65 4.28
CA GLN A 210 3.16 -6.33 4.60
C GLN A 210 3.25 -5.32 3.43
N SER A 211 3.36 -5.82 2.20
CA SER A 211 3.55 -5.00 0.99
C SER A 211 2.87 -5.62 -0.22
N ALA A 212 1.82 -4.97 -0.71
CA ALA A 212 1.15 -5.37 -1.95
C ALA A 212 2.09 -5.27 -3.16
N SER A 213 2.88 -4.20 -3.24
CA SER A 213 3.84 -4.00 -4.35
C SER A 213 4.90 -5.10 -4.39
N ALA A 214 5.39 -5.53 -3.21
CA ALA A 214 6.33 -6.63 -3.13
C ALA A 214 5.70 -7.95 -3.60
N SER A 215 4.47 -8.23 -3.20
CA SER A 215 3.75 -9.43 -3.61
C SER A 215 3.50 -9.47 -5.12
N VAL A 216 3.12 -8.33 -5.72
CA VAL A 216 2.98 -8.22 -7.18
C VAL A 216 4.33 -8.42 -7.87
N GLY A 217 5.43 -7.85 -7.36
CA GLY A 217 6.76 -8.01 -7.93
C GLY A 217 7.22 -9.47 -7.92
N ILE A 218 6.99 -10.20 -6.83
CA ILE A 218 7.31 -11.62 -6.75
C ILE A 218 6.43 -12.44 -7.71
N LEU A 219 5.13 -12.11 -7.84
CA LEU A 219 4.26 -12.76 -8.83
C LEU A 219 4.75 -12.49 -10.26
N GLN A 220 5.22 -11.27 -10.57
CA GLN A 220 5.86 -10.95 -11.85
C GLN A 220 7.14 -11.77 -12.09
N ALA A 221 8.00 -11.89 -11.08
CA ALA A 221 9.20 -12.72 -11.18
C ALA A 221 8.85 -14.19 -11.44
N LEU A 222 7.85 -14.74 -10.76
CA LEU A 222 7.37 -16.10 -10.98
C LEU A 222 6.75 -16.28 -12.37
N SER A 223 6.14 -15.27 -12.96
CA SER A 223 5.51 -15.36 -14.29
C SER A 223 6.50 -15.69 -15.42
N ILE A 224 7.79 -15.38 -15.23
CA ILE A 224 8.85 -15.68 -16.20
C ILE A 224 9.02 -17.18 -16.40
N THR A 225 8.65 -18.01 -15.41
CA THR A 225 8.65 -19.45 -15.55
C THR A 225 7.72 -19.96 -16.67
N GLY A 226 6.80 -19.10 -17.16
CA GLY A 226 5.76 -19.49 -18.13
C GLY A 226 4.67 -20.40 -17.53
N SER A 227 4.68 -20.63 -16.21
CA SER A 227 3.73 -21.52 -15.53
C SER A 227 2.57 -20.79 -14.86
N ILE A 228 2.65 -19.47 -14.75
CA ILE A 228 1.57 -18.63 -14.18
C ILE A 228 0.56 -18.33 -15.29
N THR A 229 -0.64 -18.88 -15.19
CA THR A 229 -1.76 -18.58 -16.09
C THR A 229 -2.63 -17.47 -15.52
N PHE A 230 -3.51 -16.90 -16.37
CA PHE A 230 -4.51 -15.93 -15.93
C PHE A 230 -5.39 -16.50 -14.82
N ALA A 231 -5.79 -17.78 -14.93
CA ALA A 231 -6.58 -18.48 -13.91
C ALA A 231 -5.91 -18.51 -12.53
N ALA A 232 -4.57 -18.54 -12.46
CA ALA A 232 -3.84 -18.49 -11.20
C ALA A 232 -3.53 -17.05 -10.76
N ALA A 233 -3.18 -16.17 -11.71
CA ALA A 233 -2.81 -14.79 -11.40
C ALA A 233 -3.97 -13.95 -10.86
N LEU A 234 -5.18 -14.12 -11.40
CA LEU A 234 -6.37 -13.35 -11.00
C LEU A 234 -6.70 -13.52 -9.51
N PRO A 235 -6.93 -14.73 -8.99
CA PRO A 235 -7.29 -14.90 -7.57
C PRO A 235 -6.15 -14.50 -6.63
N ILE A 236 -4.89 -14.74 -7.00
CA ILE A 236 -3.74 -14.26 -6.21
C ILE A 236 -3.75 -12.73 -6.13
N THR A 237 -3.97 -12.03 -7.25
CA THR A 237 -4.03 -10.57 -7.30
C THR A 237 -5.17 -10.00 -6.44
N MET A 238 -6.33 -10.65 -6.45
CA MET A 238 -7.46 -10.28 -5.58
C MET A 238 -7.08 -10.45 -4.09
N GLY A 239 -6.41 -11.54 -3.73
CA GLY A 239 -5.94 -11.79 -2.37
C GLY A 239 -4.87 -10.80 -1.90
N ILE A 240 -3.96 -10.39 -2.80
CA ILE A 240 -2.91 -9.40 -2.51
C ILE A 240 -3.52 -8.09 -1.98
N GLY A 241 -4.62 -7.61 -2.56
CA GLY A 241 -5.32 -6.42 -2.09
C GLY A 241 -5.72 -6.54 -0.62
N VAL A 242 -6.42 -7.60 -0.27
CA VAL A 242 -6.90 -7.84 1.11
C VAL A 242 -5.74 -8.00 2.10
N GLY A 243 -4.70 -8.76 1.73
CA GLY A 243 -3.50 -8.93 2.57
C GLY A 243 -2.77 -7.62 2.88
N ALA A 244 -2.83 -6.65 1.98
CA ALA A 244 -2.24 -5.33 2.15
C ALA A 244 -2.88 -4.50 3.27
N ALA A 245 -4.06 -4.88 3.75
CA ALA A 245 -4.71 -4.20 4.87
C ALA A 245 -4.04 -4.51 6.22
N CYS A 246 -3.27 -5.58 6.32
CA CYS A 246 -2.66 -6.03 7.59
C CYS A 246 -1.86 -4.93 8.30
N PRO A 247 -0.87 -4.24 7.69
CA PRO A 247 -0.12 -3.18 8.36
C PRO A 247 -1.00 -1.98 8.76
N VAL A 248 -2.03 -1.65 7.98
CA VAL A 248 -2.96 -0.55 8.27
C VAL A 248 -3.84 -0.90 9.48
N LEU A 249 -4.35 -2.13 9.55
CA LEU A 249 -5.11 -2.61 10.71
C LEU A 249 -4.26 -2.62 11.98
N LEU A 250 -3.02 -3.10 11.90
CA LEU A 250 -2.08 -3.07 13.03
C LEU A 250 -1.81 -1.64 13.50
N SER A 251 -1.65 -0.68 12.58
CA SER A 251 -1.40 0.72 12.93
C SER A 251 -2.60 1.41 13.59
N SER A 252 -3.80 0.85 13.44
CA SER A 252 -5.01 1.38 14.06
C SER A 252 -5.24 0.91 15.49
N ILE A 253 -4.41 -0.03 15.98
CA ILE A 253 -4.46 -0.47 17.37
C ILE A 253 -4.05 0.70 18.26
N GLY A 254 -4.88 1.02 19.25
CA GLY A 254 -4.66 2.17 20.13
C GLY A 254 -5.20 3.51 19.62
N THR A 255 -5.68 3.60 18.37
CA THR A 255 -6.35 4.82 17.87
C THR A 255 -7.79 4.90 18.37
N ASN A 256 -8.37 6.10 18.26
CA ASN A 256 -9.79 6.31 18.53
C ASN A 256 -10.69 5.60 17.49
N LYS A 257 -12.00 5.68 17.67
CA LYS A 257 -12.96 5.00 16.79
C LYS A 257 -12.87 5.43 15.34
N ASN A 258 -12.56 6.70 15.06
CA ASN A 258 -12.44 7.19 13.69
C ASN A 258 -11.17 6.69 13.00
N GLY A 259 -10.05 6.56 13.73
CA GLY A 259 -8.85 5.91 13.25
C GLY A 259 -9.10 4.43 12.90
N LYS A 260 -9.78 3.69 13.80
CA LYS A 260 -10.20 2.29 13.57
C LYS A 260 -11.15 2.16 12.37
N ARG A 261 -12.14 3.07 12.22
CA ARG A 261 -13.03 3.12 11.05
C ARG A 261 -12.25 3.30 9.77
N THR A 262 -11.26 4.19 9.77
CA THR A 262 -10.42 4.46 8.60
C THR A 262 -9.66 3.20 8.16
N ALA A 263 -9.04 2.48 9.09
CA ALA A 263 -8.34 1.24 8.81
C ALA A 263 -9.29 0.12 8.34
N LEU A 264 -10.46 0.01 8.97
CA LEU A 264 -11.50 -0.94 8.56
C LEU A 264 -12.01 -0.67 7.14
N ILE A 265 -12.20 0.60 6.78
CA ILE A 265 -12.64 0.99 5.43
C ILE A 265 -11.59 0.61 4.38
N TYR A 266 -10.30 0.72 4.68
CA TYR A 266 -9.26 0.22 3.78
C TYR A 266 -9.42 -1.28 3.51
N LEU A 267 -9.59 -2.10 4.56
CA LEU A 267 -9.86 -3.53 4.41
C LEU A 267 -11.16 -3.80 3.63
N LEU A 268 -12.25 -3.11 3.97
CA LEU A 268 -13.56 -3.31 3.32
C LEU A 268 -13.52 -2.96 1.83
N ASN A 269 -12.73 -1.98 1.43
CA ASN A 269 -12.56 -1.59 0.04
C ASN A 269 -11.96 -2.75 -0.79
N ASP A 270 -10.89 -3.38 -0.30
CA ASP A 270 -10.24 -4.48 -0.99
C ASP A 270 -11.04 -5.79 -0.88
N LEU A 271 -11.66 -6.01 0.27
CA LEU A 271 -12.55 -7.16 0.49
C LEU A 271 -13.78 -7.11 -0.45
N PHE A 272 -14.39 -5.92 -0.61
CA PHE A 272 -15.47 -5.74 -1.56
C PHE A 272 -15.01 -6.05 -2.99
N GLY A 273 -13.87 -5.49 -3.41
CA GLY A 273 -13.32 -5.76 -4.74
C GLY A 273 -13.09 -7.24 -4.97
N MET A 274 -12.47 -7.93 -4.01
CA MET A 274 -12.24 -9.38 -4.06
C MET A 274 -13.56 -10.15 -4.20
N ILE A 275 -14.54 -9.91 -3.34
CA ILE A 275 -15.81 -10.64 -3.34
C ILE A 275 -16.62 -10.34 -4.61
N PHE A 276 -16.79 -9.06 -4.94
CA PHE A 276 -17.56 -8.63 -6.09
C PHE A 276 -17.02 -9.21 -7.40
N TRP A 277 -15.72 -9.04 -7.64
CA TRP A 277 -15.11 -9.55 -8.86
C TRP A 277 -15.00 -11.07 -8.89
N SER A 278 -14.86 -11.73 -7.73
CA SER A 278 -14.94 -13.19 -7.67
C SER A 278 -16.32 -13.68 -8.12
N ILE A 279 -17.39 -13.10 -7.60
CA ILE A 279 -18.75 -13.49 -7.99
C ILE A 279 -18.99 -13.18 -9.46
N VAL A 280 -18.77 -11.93 -9.89
CA VAL A 280 -19.07 -11.50 -11.26
C VAL A 280 -18.21 -12.25 -12.27
N PHE A 281 -16.90 -12.26 -12.10
CA PHE A 281 -15.99 -12.87 -13.08
C PHE A 281 -16.20 -14.38 -13.20
N TYR A 282 -16.23 -15.11 -12.08
CA TYR A 282 -16.39 -16.57 -12.16
C TYR A 282 -17.80 -17.00 -12.56
N SER A 283 -18.86 -16.23 -12.25
CA SER A 283 -20.21 -16.49 -12.77
C SER A 283 -20.28 -16.31 -14.30
N VAL A 284 -19.68 -15.22 -14.81
CA VAL A 284 -19.62 -14.98 -16.25
C VAL A 284 -18.74 -16.04 -16.92
N ASN A 285 -17.60 -16.39 -16.34
CA ASN A 285 -16.71 -17.43 -16.87
C ASN A 285 -17.41 -18.81 -16.91
N ALA A 286 -18.24 -19.14 -15.93
CA ALA A 286 -19.01 -20.38 -15.95
C ALA A 286 -20.02 -20.44 -17.09
N ALA A 287 -20.54 -19.29 -17.55
CA ALA A 287 -21.47 -19.21 -18.66
C ALA A 287 -20.76 -19.13 -20.03
N VAL A 288 -19.68 -18.35 -20.14
CA VAL A 288 -19.01 -18.00 -21.42
C VAL A 288 -17.81 -18.87 -21.71
N HIS A 289 -17.21 -19.48 -20.68
CA HIS A 289 -15.97 -20.31 -20.77
C HIS A 289 -14.84 -19.54 -21.46
N PHE A 290 -14.33 -18.50 -20.80
CA PHE A 290 -13.26 -17.65 -21.33
C PHE A 290 -12.01 -18.45 -21.73
N THR A 291 -11.62 -18.38 -22.99
CA THR A 291 -10.46 -19.08 -23.56
C THR A 291 -9.12 -18.54 -23.02
N PHE A 292 -9.10 -17.30 -22.52
CA PHE A 292 -7.87 -16.69 -21.97
C PHE A 292 -7.54 -17.14 -20.54
N MET A 293 -8.37 -17.98 -19.91
CA MET A 293 -8.07 -18.50 -18.57
C MET A 293 -6.72 -19.26 -18.50
N ASP A 294 -6.38 -19.99 -19.55
CA ASP A 294 -5.11 -20.73 -19.64
C ASP A 294 -3.97 -19.93 -20.29
N MET A 295 -4.22 -18.65 -20.64
CA MET A 295 -3.19 -17.79 -21.20
C MET A 295 -2.07 -17.58 -20.18
N VAL A 296 -0.83 -17.81 -20.58
CA VAL A 296 0.36 -17.56 -19.76
C VAL A 296 0.52 -16.07 -19.56
N MET A 297 0.70 -15.68 -18.30
CA MET A 297 0.87 -14.29 -17.91
C MET A 297 2.33 -13.85 -17.98
N SER A 298 2.56 -12.71 -18.60
CA SER A 298 3.84 -12.00 -18.56
C SER A 298 3.87 -11.01 -17.38
N PRO A 299 5.04 -10.47 -17.00
CA PRO A 299 5.12 -9.41 -16.00
C PRO A 299 4.23 -8.20 -16.32
N VAL A 300 4.17 -7.81 -17.60
CA VAL A 300 3.31 -6.71 -18.09
C VAL A 300 1.83 -7.06 -17.94
N SER A 301 1.43 -8.28 -18.29
CA SER A 301 0.04 -8.73 -18.12
C SER A 301 -0.40 -8.75 -16.67
N ILE A 302 0.51 -9.07 -15.73
CA ILE A 302 0.24 -9.02 -14.28
C ILE A 302 0.07 -7.56 -13.82
N ALA A 303 0.93 -6.65 -14.28
CA ALA A 303 0.78 -5.22 -13.97
C ALA A 303 -0.55 -4.66 -14.48
N LEU A 304 -0.92 -5.03 -15.70
CA LEU A 304 -2.20 -4.66 -16.31
C LEU A 304 -3.38 -5.22 -15.52
N LEU A 305 -3.36 -6.51 -15.20
CA LEU A 305 -4.39 -7.17 -14.40
C LEU A 305 -4.58 -6.48 -13.04
N ASN A 306 -3.49 -6.22 -12.33
CA ASN A 306 -3.53 -5.52 -11.04
C ASN A 306 -4.11 -4.10 -11.18
N SER A 307 -3.75 -3.36 -12.24
CA SER A 307 -4.25 -2.01 -12.49
C SER A 307 -5.74 -2.03 -12.83
N VAL A 308 -6.16 -2.91 -13.74
CA VAL A 308 -7.57 -3.05 -14.14
C VAL A 308 -8.44 -3.43 -12.95
N PHE A 309 -8.01 -4.42 -12.16
CA PHE A 309 -8.74 -4.86 -10.97
C PHE A 309 -8.94 -3.70 -9.98
N ARG A 310 -7.88 -2.95 -9.65
CA ARG A 310 -7.95 -1.83 -8.71
C ARG A 310 -8.79 -0.67 -9.23
N ILE A 311 -8.55 -0.24 -10.46
CA ILE A 311 -9.30 0.87 -11.07
C ILE A 311 -10.78 0.51 -11.20
N ALA A 312 -11.10 -0.67 -11.70
CA ALA A 312 -12.48 -1.13 -11.84
C ALA A 312 -13.21 -1.20 -10.49
N THR A 313 -12.54 -1.72 -9.45
CA THR A 313 -13.08 -1.74 -8.08
C THR A 313 -13.40 -0.32 -7.59
N ILE A 314 -12.47 0.61 -7.76
CA ILE A 314 -12.64 1.98 -7.29
C ILE A 314 -13.72 2.72 -8.08
N LEU A 315 -13.81 2.53 -9.40
CA LEU A 315 -14.87 3.11 -10.22
C LEU A 315 -16.28 2.67 -9.75
N ILE A 316 -16.42 1.41 -9.32
CA ILE A 316 -17.67 0.91 -8.75
C ILE A 316 -17.95 1.51 -7.38
N LEU A 317 -16.92 1.62 -6.52
CA LEU A 317 -17.08 2.07 -5.13
C LEU A 317 -17.18 3.59 -4.98
N ALA A 318 -16.55 4.38 -5.86
CA ALA A 318 -16.48 5.83 -5.74
C ALA A 318 -17.85 6.54 -5.64
N PRO A 319 -18.91 6.12 -6.35
CA PRO A 319 -20.25 6.71 -6.15
C PRO A 319 -20.84 6.44 -4.77
N PHE A 320 -20.36 5.42 -4.06
CA PHE A 320 -20.90 4.96 -2.79
C PHE A 320 -20.12 5.43 -1.56
N ILE A 321 -19.19 6.38 -1.68
CA ILE A 321 -18.36 6.87 -0.57
C ILE A 321 -19.20 7.23 0.67
N SER A 322 -20.34 7.92 0.50
CA SER A 322 -21.21 8.26 1.63
C SER A 322 -21.89 7.03 2.28
N LYS A 323 -22.11 5.96 1.51
CA LYS A 323 -22.62 4.70 2.06
C LYS A 323 -21.53 3.92 2.80
N ILE A 324 -20.29 3.95 2.28
CA ILE A 324 -19.12 3.34 2.92
C ILE A 324 -18.82 4.04 4.25
N GLU A 325 -18.92 5.37 4.30
CA GLU A 325 -18.81 6.14 5.54
C GLU A 325 -19.85 5.70 6.57
N LYS A 326 -21.14 5.62 6.17
CA LYS A 326 -22.20 5.13 7.04
C LYS A 326 -21.97 3.69 7.51
N LEU A 327 -21.45 2.82 6.64
CA LEU A 327 -21.08 1.45 7.01
C LEU A 327 -19.98 1.45 8.07
N GLY A 328 -18.97 2.32 7.97
CA GLY A 328 -17.94 2.49 8.99
C GLY A 328 -18.52 2.86 10.36
N PHE A 329 -19.46 3.81 10.40
CA PHE A 329 -20.18 4.18 11.64
C PHE A 329 -21.11 3.08 12.14
N PHE A 330 -21.70 2.28 11.27
CA PHE A 330 -22.55 1.16 11.65
C PHE A 330 -21.74 0.02 12.30
N LEU A 331 -20.56 -0.31 11.75
CA LEU A 331 -19.70 -1.38 12.23
C LEU A 331 -18.97 -1.00 13.53
N ILE A 332 -18.53 0.25 13.63
CA ILE A 332 -17.89 0.77 14.85
C ILE A 332 -18.76 1.95 15.30
N LYS A 333 -19.66 1.67 16.24
CA LYS A 333 -20.61 2.66 16.77
C LYS A 333 -19.91 3.64 17.72
N ASP A 334 -20.39 4.88 17.74
CA ASP A 334 -20.05 5.82 18.80
C ASP A 334 -20.71 5.35 20.11
N THR A 335 -20.05 5.60 21.25
CA THR A 335 -20.62 5.44 22.59
C THR A 335 -20.93 6.81 23.17
N ASP A 336 -21.72 6.86 24.22
CA ASP A 336 -22.08 8.13 24.87
C ASP A 336 -20.84 8.87 25.42
N GLU A 337 -19.80 8.12 25.80
CA GLU A 337 -18.49 8.66 26.22
C GLU A 337 -17.73 9.37 25.08
N ASP A 338 -17.98 9.02 23.82
CA ASP A 338 -17.34 9.71 22.68
C ASP A 338 -17.96 11.09 22.38
N ASN A 339 -19.14 11.35 22.94
CA ASN A 339 -19.83 12.64 22.85
C ASN A 339 -19.42 13.60 23.98
N GLU A 340 -18.83 13.10 25.05
CA GLU A 340 -18.16 13.91 26.06
C GLU A 340 -16.75 14.24 25.52
N GLU A 341 -16.49 15.52 25.42
CA GLU A 341 -15.29 16.18 24.92
C GLU A 341 -14.03 15.31 25.06
N GLN A 342 -13.62 14.65 23.98
CA GLN A 342 -12.26 14.09 23.89
C GLN A 342 -11.31 15.17 24.39
N ALA A 343 -10.57 14.91 25.45
CA ALA A 343 -9.61 15.87 25.97
C ALA A 343 -8.74 16.35 24.82
N ASP A 344 -8.66 17.66 24.60
CA ASP A 344 -7.96 18.27 23.44
C ASP A 344 -6.51 17.77 23.30
N PHE A 345 -5.95 17.19 24.38
CA PHE A 345 -4.61 16.57 24.42
C PHE A 345 -4.56 15.18 23.77
N ASP A 346 -5.66 14.42 23.70
CA ASP A 346 -5.70 13.10 23.04
C ASP A 346 -5.55 13.24 21.52
N LEU A 347 -5.69 14.44 20.99
CA LEU A 347 -5.48 14.76 19.59
C LEU A 347 -3.99 14.87 19.24
N LEU A 348 -3.09 15.06 20.24
CA LEU A 348 -1.66 15.22 20.01
C LEU A 348 -0.98 13.85 19.81
N GLU A 349 -0.41 13.65 18.65
CA GLU A 349 0.29 12.40 18.31
C GLU A 349 1.78 12.66 18.13
N GLU A 350 2.65 11.96 18.91
CA GLU A 350 4.11 12.08 18.86
C GLU A 350 4.67 11.87 17.46
N ARG A 351 4.06 10.99 16.66
CA ARG A 351 4.51 10.72 15.30
C ARG A 351 4.51 11.94 14.36
N PHE A 352 3.78 13.01 14.72
CA PHE A 352 3.81 14.24 13.94
C PHE A 352 4.92 15.22 14.38
N LEU A 353 5.66 14.91 15.42
CA LEU A 353 6.83 15.71 15.82
C LEU A 353 7.92 15.70 14.73
N ASP A 354 8.02 14.60 13.97
CA ASP A 354 8.92 14.51 12.82
C ASP A 354 8.47 15.39 11.63
N TYR A 355 7.25 15.94 11.69
CA TYR A 355 6.63 16.76 10.66
C TYR A 355 6.20 18.13 11.23
N PRO A 356 7.12 19.09 11.41
CA PRO A 356 6.86 20.33 12.14
C PRO A 356 5.61 21.11 11.72
N PRO A 357 5.28 21.25 10.42
CA PRO A 357 4.06 21.94 10.01
C PRO A 357 2.77 21.26 10.48
N LEU A 358 2.77 19.92 10.57
CA LEU A 358 1.62 19.15 11.06
C LEU A 358 1.54 19.20 12.58
N ALA A 359 2.67 19.08 13.28
CA ALA A 359 2.73 19.23 14.74
C ALA A 359 2.23 20.60 15.20
N ILE A 360 2.64 21.67 14.51
CA ILE A 360 2.16 23.04 14.78
C ILE A 360 0.65 23.14 14.53
N SER A 361 0.16 22.61 13.41
CA SER A 361 -1.27 22.62 13.09
C SER A 361 -2.09 21.85 14.14
N GLN A 362 -1.62 20.70 14.58
CA GLN A 362 -2.25 19.86 15.59
C GLN A 362 -2.26 20.60 16.97
N SER A 363 -1.12 21.16 17.37
CA SER A 363 -1.03 21.96 18.60
C SER A 363 -1.97 23.17 18.58
N GLN A 364 -2.07 23.84 17.42
CA GLN A 364 -2.99 24.98 17.26
C GLN A 364 -4.46 24.54 17.35
N MET A 365 -4.82 23.37 16.83
CA MET A 365 -6.17 22.83 16.97
C MET A 365 -6.49 22.52 18.45
N ALA A 366 -5.56 21.90 19.18
CA ALA A 366 -5.72 21.59 20.60
C ALA A 366 -5.91 22.88 21.43
N VAL A 367 -5.07 23.90 21.22
CA VAL A 367 -5.19 25.20 21.88
C VAL A 367 -6.53 25.90 21.58
N ASN A 368 -6.97 25.85 20.33
CA ASN A 368 -8.27 26.40 19.93
C ASN A 368 -9.44 25.65 20.58
N GLY A 369 -9.34 24.32 20.72
CA GLY A 369 -10.30 23.49 21.44
C GLY A 369 -10.37 23.87 22.90
N MET A 370 -9.23 23.96 23.58
CA MET A 370 -9.14 24.43 25.00
C MET A 370 -9.77 25.80 25.18
N ALA A 371 -9.47 26.79 24.31
CA ALA A 371 -10.05 28.13 24.38
C ALA A 371 -11.58 28.10 24.20
N LYS A 372 -12.09 27.27 23.30
CA LYS A 372 -13.53 27.06 23.07
C LYS A 372 -14.21 26.48 24.31
N ASN A 373 -13.59 25.46 24.93
CA ASN A 373 -14.11 24.82 26.13
C ASN A 373 -14.08 25.75 27.33
N ALA A 374 -13.00 26.50 27.52
CA ALA A 374 -12.92 27.52 28.56
C ALA A 374 -14.03 28.60 28.42
N ARG A 375 -14.26 29.06 27.17
CA ARG A 375 -15.37 30.00 26.88
C ARG A 375 -16.74 29.37 27.20
N LYS A 376 -16.96 28.11 26.81
CA LYS A 376 -18.23 27.40 27.06
C LYS A 376 -18.49 27.25 28.57
N ASN A 377 -17.47 26.87 29.33
CA ASN A 377 -17.59 26.71 30.77
C ASN A 377 -17.79 28.08 31.47
N LEU A 378 -17.14 29.14 31.02
CA LEU A 378 -17.37 30.48 31.52
C LEU A 378 -18.81 30.94 31.28
N MET A 379 -19.37 30.71 30.09
CA MET A 379 -20.76 31.05 29.78
C MET A 379 -21.74 30.26 30.64
N ARG A 380 -21.49 28.95 30.85
CA ARG A 380 -22.29 28.11 31.75
C ARG A 380 -22.23 28.62 33.20
N ALA A 381 -21.05 29.05 33.68
CA ALA A 381 -20.91 29.64 35.01
C ALA A 381 -21.72 30.93 35.14
N PHE A 382 -21.75 31.77 34.11
CA PHE A 382 -22.62 32.96 34.11
C PHE A 382 -24.13 32.63 34.13
N GLU A 383 -24.54 31.57 33.39
CA GLU A 383 -25.93 31.11 33.42
C GLU A 383 -26.35 30.60 34.82
N LEU A 384 -25.43 30.02 35.59
CA LEU A 384 -25.71 29.60 36.97
C LEU A 384 -25.99 30.75 37.93
N LEU A 385 -25.49 31.94 37.65
CA LEU A 385 -25.76 33.14 38.47
C LEU A 385 -27.22 33.59 38.36
N THR A 386 -27.86 33.29 37.22
CA THR A 386 -29.25 33.70 36.97
C THR A 386 -30.25 32.56 37.13
N ASP A 387 -29.84 31.32 36.92
CA ASP A 387 -30.72 30.13 36.97
C ASP A 387 -29.92 28.92 37.49
N PHE A 388 -29.79 28.79 38.79
CA PHE A 388 -29.06 27.74 39.46
C PHE A 388 -29.84 26.42 39.45
N SER A 389 -29.17 25.34 39.00
CA SER A 389 -29.61 23.99 39.22
C SER A 389 -28.42 23.04 39.36
N ASP A 390 -28.54 21.98 40.19
CA ASP A 390 -27.50 20.97 40.39
C ASP A 390 -27.10 20.28 39.10
N SER A 391 -28.06 20.05 38.19
CA SER A 391 -27.81 19.50 36.86
C SER A 391 -26.96 20.40 35.96
N LYS A 392 -27.08 21.71 36.05
CA LYS A 392 -26.26 22.68 35.31
C LYS A 392 -24.89 22.85 35.97
N PHE A 393 -24.83 22.83 37.32
CA PHE A 393 -23.56 22.89 38.05
C PHE A 393 -22.64 21.73 37.74
N ASN A 394 -23.15 20.50 37.69
CA ASN A 394 -22.38 19.29 37.38
C ASN A 394 -21.90 19.19 35.91
N LYS A 395 -22.29 20.15 35.04
CA LYS A 395 -21.86 20.24 33.64
C LYS A 395 -20.71 21.22 33.38
N ILE A 396 -20.23 21.91 34.41
CA ILE A 396 -19.08 22.80 34.37
C ILE A 396 -17.83 22.10 34.83
#